data_073ca396495c21acfc57ae9e01b78650
#
_entry.id   073ca396495c21acfc57ae9e01b78650
#
_cell.length_a   1.000
_cell.length_b   1.000
_cell.length_c   1.000
_cell.angle_alpha   90.00
_cell.angle_beta   90.00
_cell.angle_gamma   90.00
#
_symmetry.space_group_name_H-M   'P 1'
#
loop_
_entity.id
_entity.type
_entity.pdbx_description
1 polymer ?
#
loop_
_entity_poly.entity_id
_entity_poly.type
_entity_poly.pdbx_seq_one_letter_code
_entity_poly.pdbx_strand_id
1 'polypeptide(L)'
;ALGVMANFGTVFFIHFVPMYDKFRAVSSIQVIVELCLPVLAIMGLQSFFKSEKDEQFKSLKLAGGISLGIIILLFVAKGMFDFVGPYDAQMQQMFSQAQGSDAFGSGFVEALRADRKSLYNADLLRSGFLILMSVGFLFLHYKNKLSHTLTVILIGLFMIGDLFFIDKNYVDSKGFVSAREVREPFQETPSDQQILRDTSVYRVYEIEGRLQARTSYFHKSLSGYS
;
A
#
# COMPACT_ATOMS: atom_id res chain seq x y z
N ALA A 1 7.51 5.69 -3.17
CA ALA A 1 7.62 6.88 -2.29
C ALA A 1 6.91 6.67 -0.95
N LEU A 2 5.66 6.19 -0.94
CA LEU A 2 4.92 5.90 0.30
C LEU A 2 5.63 4.89 1.22
N GLY A 3 6.22 3.83 0.67
CA GLY A 3 6.94 2.82 1.46
C GLY A 3 8.19 3.36 2.15
N VAL A 4 8.90 4.32 1.56
CA VAL A 4 10.08 4.95 2.18
C VAL A 4 9.68 5.94 3.27
N MET A 5 8.62 6.73 3.05
CA MET A 5 8.07 7.63 4.08
C MET A 5 7.43 6.87 5.23
N ALA A 6 6.73 5.77 4.94
CA ALA A 6 6.19 4.86 5.94
C ALA A 6 7.29 4.25 6.81
N ASN A 7 8.40 3.81 6.21
CA ASN A 7 9.57 3.32 6.96
C ASN A 7 10.21 4.41 7.82
N PHE A 8 10.39 5.61 7.30
CA PHE A 8 10.97 6.71 8.07
C PHE A 8 10.08 7.10 9.26
N GLY A 9 8.77 7.25 9.03
CA GLY A 9 7.81 7.50 10.09
C GLY A 9 7.81 6.38 11.13
N THR A 10 7.74 5.12 10.71
CA THR A 10 7.76 3.96 11.60
C THR A 10 9.04 3.89 12.43
N VAL A 11 10.22 4.09 11.82
CA VAL A 11 11.52 4.12 12.52
C VAL A 11 11.57 5.26 13.53
N PHE A 12 11.10 6.45 13.18
CA PHE A 12 11.01 7.59 14.10
C PHE A 12 10.14 7.25 15.32
N PHE A 13 8.93 6.71 15.10
CA PHE A 13 8.03 6.35 16.19
C PHE A 13 8.58 5.21 17.06
N ILE A 14 9.25 4.21 16.48
CA ILE A 14 9.90 3.13 17.25
C ILE A 14 10.96 3.68 18.20
N HIS A 15 11.76 4.66 17.77
CA HIS A 15 12.87 5.17 18.58
C HIS A 15 12.48 6.29 19.55
N PHE A 16 11.48 7.11 19.21
CA PHE A 16 11.18 8.32 19.99
C PHE A 16 9.88 8.25 20.78
N VAL A 17 8.97 7.32 20.46
CA VAL A 17 7.70 7.19 21.20
C VAL A 17 7.79 6.02 22.18
N PRO A 18 7.68 6.29 23.51
CA PRO A 18 7.76 5.24 24.52
C PRO A 18 6.73 4.13 24.26
N MET A 19 7.15 2.88 24.41
CA MET A 19 6.33 1.67 24.27
C MET A 19 5.78 1.39 22.85
N TYR A 20 6.08 2.21 21.84
CA TYR A 20 5.59 2.00 20.51
C TYR A 20 6.13 0.70 19.86
N ASP A 21 7.35 0.31 20.21
CA ASP A 21 8.01 -0.94 19.82
C ASP A 21 7.33 -2.21 20.39
N LYS A 22 6.46 -2.05 21.40
CA LYS A 22 5.73 -3.17 22.03
C LYS A 22 4.42 -3.51 21.33
N PHE A 23 3.96 -2.65 20.42
CA PHE A 23 2.76 -2.95 19.63
C PHE A 23 3.05 -3.97 18.54
N ARG A 24 2.19 -4.97 18.40
CA ARG A 24 2.31 -6.05 17.41
C ARG A 24 2.26 -5.54 15.96
N ALA A 25 1.54 -4.46 15.71
CA ALA A 25 1.37 -3.86 14.38
C ALA A 25 1.85 -2.40 14.38
N VAL A 26 3.15 -2.21 14.32
CA VAL A 26 3.81 -0.90 14.32
C VAL A 26 3.36 -0.04 13.13
N SER A 27 3.00 -0.67 12.01
CA SER A 27 2.48 0.01 10.80
C SER A 27 1.07 0.63 10.97
N SER A 28 0.34 0.33 12.05
CA SER A 28 -1.02 0.86 12.27
C SER A 28 -1.08 2.39 12.36
N ILE A 29 0.04 3.06 12.66
CA ILE A 29 0.12 4.52 12.65
C ILE A 29 -0.13 5.12 11.26
N GLN A 30 0.07 4.36 10.19
CA GLN A 30 -0.21 4.81 8.83
C GLN A 30 -1.68 5.17 8.64
N VAL A 31 -2.60 4.49 9.34
CA VAL A 31 -4.04 4.78 9.30
C VAL A 31 -4.32 6.23 9.74
N ILE A 32 -3.58 6.73 10.74
CA ILE A 32 -3.72 8.12 11.20
C ILE A 32 -3.28 9.09 10.10
N VAL A 33 -2.16 8.80 9.44
CA VAL A 33 -1.66 9.62 8.32
C VAL A 33 -2.65 9.60 7.15
N GLU A 34 -3.16 8.42 6.80
CA GLU A 34 -4.14 8.24 5.72
C GLU A 34 -5.47 8.96 6.00
N LEU A 35 -5.86 9.11 7.25
CA LEU A 35 -7.02 9.90 7.66
C LEU A 35 -6.72 11.41 7.66
N CYS A 36 -5.58 11.82 8.24
CA CYS A 36 -5.25 13.22 8.43
C CYS A 36 -4.93 13.94 7.11
N LEU A 37 -4.24 13.29 6.16
CA LEU A 37 -3.87 13.92 4.91
C LEU A 37 -5.06 14.37 4.05
N PRO A 38 -6.12 13.57 3.83
CA PRO A 38 -7.32 14.02 3.12
C PRO A 38 -8.03 15.17 3.84
N VAL A 39 -8.11 15.13 5.17
CA VAL A 39 -8.73 16.21 5.96
C VAL A 39 -7.96 17.52 5.77
N LEU A 40 -6.63 17.49 5.87
CA LEU A 40 -5.79 18.66 5.63
C LEU A 40 -5.90 19.16 4.19
N ALA A 41 -6.00 18.27 3.21
CA ALA A 41 -6.21 18.63 1.81
C ALA A 41 -7.55 19.36 1.60
N ILE A 42 -8.64 18.87 2.21
CA ILE A 42 -9.96 19.52 2.15
C ILE A 42 -9.91 20.90 2.83
N MET A 43 -9.28 20.99 4.01
CA MET A 43 -9.11 22.28 4.70
C MET A 43 -8.28 23.27 3.86
N GLY A 44 -7.21 22.80 3.23
CA GLY A 44 -6.38 23.59 2.32
C GLY A 44 -7.16 24.10 1.12
N LEU A 45 -7.96 23.26 0.46
CA LEU A 45 -8.85 23.64 -0.64
C LEU A 45 -9.90 24.66 -0.19
N GLN A 46 -10.52 24.44 0.97
CA GLN A 46 -11.49 25.40 1.51
C GLN A 46 -10.86 26.77 1.79
N SER A 47 -9.66 26.79 2.38
CA SER A 47 -8.90 28.01 2.62
C SER A 47 -8.57 28.70 1.30
N PHE A 48 -8.08 27.96 0.30
CA PHE A 48 -7.77 28.49 -1.03
C PHE A 48 -8.99 29.16 -1.69
N PHE A 49 -10.16 28.53 -1.66
CA PHE A 49 -11.37 29.11 -2.27
C PHE A 49 -11.93 30.33 -1.52
N LYS A 50 -11.64 30.47 -0.23
CA LYS A 50 -12.05 31.64 0.57
C LYS A 50 -11.06 32.80 0.53
N SER A 51 -9.83 32.57 0.08
CA SER A 51 -8.77 33.56 0.04
C SER A 51 -8.97 34.56 -1.10
N GLU A 52 -8.38 35.76 -0.95
CA GLU A 52 -8.31 36.76 -2.01
C GLU A 52 -7.44 36.30 -3.19
N LYS A 53 -7.65 36.87 -4.38
CA LYS A 53 -6.97 36.46 -5.60
C LYS A 53 -5.44 36.47 -5.51
N ASP A 54 -4.88 37.46 -4.87
CA ASP A 54 -3.42 37.57 -4.68
C ASP A 54 -2.87 36.45 -3.80
N GLU A 55 -3.59 36.09 -2.74
CA GLU A 55 -3.24 35.00 -1.87
C GLU A 55 -3.43 33.64 -2.54
N GLN A 56 -4.51 33.47 -3.33
CA GLN A 56 -4.71 32.27 -4.14
C GLN A 56 -3.51 32.02 -5.06
N PHE A 57 -3.03 33.06 -5.73
CA PHE A 57 -1.92 32.93 -6.66
C PHE A 57 -0.59 32.63 -5.95
N LYS A 58 -0.33 33.28 -4.81
CA LYS A 58 0.86 33.00 -3.98
C LYS A 58 0.85 31.57 -3.47
N SER A 59 -0.27 31.12 -2.91
CA SER A 59 -0.44 29.77 -2.40
C SER A 59 -0.28 28.72 -3.50
N LEU A 60 -0.86 28.95 -4.69
CA LEU A 60 -0.77 28.05 -5.83
C LEU A 60 0.67 27.92 -6.34
N LYS A 61 1.38 29.06 -6.46
CA LYS A 61 2.81 29.06 -6.85
C LYS A 61 3.66 28.32 -5.82
N LEU A 62 3.44 28.58 -4.54
CA LEU A 62 4.23 27.96 -3.48
C LEU A 62 3.95 26.46 -3.39
N ALA A 63 2.70 26.06 -3.26
CA ALA A 63 2.33 24.67 -3.13
C ALA A 63 2.67 23.87 -4.39
N GLY A 64 2.32 24.38 -5.58
CA GLY A 64 2.66 23.76 -6.86
C GLY A 64 4.17 23.68 -7.09
N GLY A 65 4.90 24.76 -6.79
CA GLY A 65 6.36 24.82 -6.91
C GLY A 65 7.05 23.83 -5.97
N ILE A 66 6.65 23.74 -4.71
CA ILE A 66 7.20 22.77 -3.77
C ILE A 66 6.90 21.35 -4.21
N SER A 67 5.65 21.06 -4.56
CA SER A 67 5.25 19.70 -4.94
C SER A 67 5.96 19.22 -6.22
N LEU A 68 6.02 20.06 -7.25
CA LEU A 68 6.76 19.76 -8.48
C LEU A 68 8.28 19.71 -8.24
N GLY A 69 8.80 20.59 -7.38
CA GLY A 69 10.21 20.59 -6.98
C GLY A 69 10.62 19.29 -6.31
N ILE A 70 9.77 18.73 -5.45
CA ILE A 70 9.99 17.42 -4.83
C ILE A 70 10.02 16.31 -5.89
N ILE A 71 9.09 16.30 -6.85
CA ILE A 71 9.09 15.31 -7.95
C ILE A 71 10.37 15.40 -8.78
N ILE A 72 10.81 16.60 -9.15
CA ILE A 72 12.04 16.83 -9.90
C ILE A 72 13.25 16.35 -9.08
N LEU A 73 13.30 16.69 -7.79
CA LEU A 73 14.37 16.24 -6.88
C LEU A 73 14.44 14.71 -6.83
N LEU A 74 13.30 14.05 -6.66
CA LEU A 74 13.23 12.58 -6.63
C LEU A 74 13.64 11.97 -7.97
N PHE A 75 13.27 12.60 -9.08
CA PHE A 75 13.68 12.16 -10.42
C PHE A 75 15.21 12.27 -10.62
N VAL A 76 15.83 13.34 -10.15
CA VAL A 76 17.29 13.51 -10.18
C VAL A 76 17.97 12.53 -9.23
N ALA A 77 17.46 12.42 -8.01
CA ALA A 77 18.00 11.53 -6.98
C ALA A 77 17.90 10.02 -7.35
N LYS A 78 17.12 9.65 -8.35
CA LYS A 78 17.01 8.26 -8.84
C LYS A 78 18.36 7.61 -9.16
N GLY A 79 19.33 8.40 -9.66
CA GLY A 79 20.66 7.90 -9.96
C GLY A 79 21.49 7.50 -8.73
N MET A 80 21.05 7.91 -7.53
CA MET A 80 21.69 7.59 -6.25
C MET A 80 21.11 6.32 -5.59
N PHE A 81 20.04 5.76 -6.16
CA PHE A 81 19.37 4.56 -5.61
C PHE A 81 19.81 3.31 -6.35
N ASP A 82 20.32 2.34 -5.61
CA ASP A 82 20.73 1.03 -6.15
C ASP A 82 19.54 0.06 -6.38
N PHE A 83 18.35 0.41 -5.91
CA PHE A 83 17.14 -0.40 -5.96
C PHE A 83 17.30 -1.81 -5.38
N VAL A 84 18.26 -1.98 -4.45
CA VAL A 84 18.53 -3.23 -3.75
C VAL A 84 17.46 -3.46 -2.66
N GLY A 85 16.85 -4.63 -2.65
CA GLY A 85 15.93 -5.04 -1.59
C GLY A 85 16.63 -5.83 -0.48
N PRO A 86 16.07 -5.85 0.73
CA PRO A 86 16.69 -6.53 1.88
C PRO A 86 16.83 -8.06 1.69
N TYR A 87 16.03 -8.65 0.82
CA TYR A 87 16.02 -10.09 0.55
C TYR A 87 16.68 -10.47 -0.78
N ASP A 88 17.27 -9.53 -1.53
CA ASP A 88 17.84 -9.80 -2.85
C ASP A 88 18.95 -10.85 -2.79
N ALA A 89 19.83 -10.78 -1.79
CA ALA A 89 20.90 -11.76 -1.61
C ALA A 89 20.36 -13.17 -1.29
N GLN A 90 19.33 -13.25 -0.46
CA GLN A 90 18.69 -14.53 -0.11
C GLN A 90 17.96 -15.12 -1.32
N MET A 91 17.24 -14.31 -2.08
CA MET A 91 16.60 -14.75 -3.32
C MET A 91 17.61 -15.24 -4.35
N GLN A 92 18.72 -14.50 -4.53
CA GLN A 92 19.78 -14.91 -5.43
C GLN A 92 20.30 -16.30 -5.08
N GLN A 93 20.62 -16.56 -3.80
CA GLN A 93 21.09 -17.87 -3.35
C GLN A 93 20.05 -18.97 -3.57
N MET A 94 18.79 -18.70 -3.21
CA MET A 94 17.69 -19.66 -3.38
C MET A 94 17.51 -20.07 -4.84
N PHE A 95 17.49 -19.11 -5.75
CA PHE A 95 17.31 -19.39 -7.19
C PHE A 95 18.56 -19.99 -7.83
N SER A 96 19.77 -19.62 -7.38
CA SER A 96 21.00 -20.27 -7.83
C SER A 96 21.02 -21.75 -7.45
N GLN A 97 20.61 -22.09 -6.23
CA GLN A 97 20.53 -23.49 -5.76
C GLN A 97 19.44 -24.28 -6.48
N ALA A 98 18.25 -23.70 -6.65
CA ALA A 98 17.11 -24.36 -7.28
C ALA A 98 17.38 -24.75 -8.75
N GLN A 99 18.13 -23.93 -9.48
CA GLN A 99 18.45 -24.13 -10.90
C GLN A 99 19.89 -24.61 -11.14
N GLY A 100 20.70 -24.75 -10.08
CA GLY A 100 22.10 -25.18 -10.20
C GLY A 100 22.99 -24.19 -10.98
N SER A 101 22.60 -22.90 -11.08
CA SER A 101 23.30 -21.89 -11.85
C SER A 101 23.28 -20.52 -11.16
N ASP A 102 24.48 -20.02 -10.84
CA ASP A 102 24.65 -18.67 -10.27
C ASP A 102 24.20 -17.58 -11.23
N ALA A 103 24.34 -17.81 -12.53
CA ALA A 103 23.87 -16.89 -13.56
C ALA A 103 22.35 -16.71 -13.53
N PHE A 104 21.58 -17.75 -13.21
CA PHE A 104 20.14 -17.66 -13.09
C PHE A 104 19.72 -16.82 -11.87
N GLY A 105 20.33 -17.06 -10.71
CA GLY A 105 20.05 -16.30 -9.49
C GLY A 105 20.38 -14.80 -9.63
N SER A 106 21.55 -14.49 -10.24
CA SER A 106 21.95 -13.10 -10.49
C SER A 106 21.04 -12.42 -11.51
N GLY A 107 20.68 -13.09 -12.61
CA GLY A 107 19.77 -12.58 -13.63
C GLY A 107 18.37 -12.29 -13.07
N PHE A 108 17.86 -13.15 -12.18
CA PHE A 108 16.58 -12.93 -11.50
C PHE A 108 16.59 -11.67 -10.64
N VAL A 109 17.64 -11.47 -9.83
CA VAL A 109 17.76 -10.26 -8.98
C VAL A 109 17.94 -9.01 -9.82
N GLU A 110 18.69 -9.07 -10.93
CA GLU A 110 18.83 -7.95 -11.85
C GLU A 110 17.47 -7.57 -12.49
N ALA A 111 16.68 -8.54 -12.91
CA ALA A 111 15.33 -8.31 -13.41
C ALA A 111 14.43 -7.65 -12.34
N LEU A 112 14.48 -8.10 -11.08
CA LEU A 112 13.76 -7.48 -9.98
C LEU A 112 14.16 -6.01 -9.75
N ARG A 113 15.45 -5.69 -9.84
CA ARG A 113 15.95 -4.31 -9.72
C ARG A 113 15.50 -3.44 -10.89
N ALA A 114 15.52 -3.98 -12.10
CA ALA A 114 15.00 -3.30 -13.28
C ALA A 114 13.49 -3.00 -13.15
N ASP A 115 12.73 -3.95 -12.63
CA ASP A 115 11.29 -3.79 -12.34
C ASP A 115 11.04 -2.71 -11.29
N ARG A 116 11.75 -2.73 -10.16
CA ARG A 116 11.65 -1.68 -9.12
C ARG A 116 11.96 -0.29 -9.68
N LYS A 117 12.98 -0.18 -10.53
CA LYS A 117 13.34 1.07 -11.20
C LYS A 117 12.25 1.53 -12.18
N SER A 118 11.64 0.61 -12.90
CA SER A 118 10.52 0.89 -13.80
C SER A 118 9.29 1.38 -13.02
N LEU A 119 8.91 0.69 -11.95
CA LEU A 119 7.81 1.08 -11.07
C LEU A 119 8.05 2.47 -10.43
N TYR A 120 9.27 2.73 -9.96
CA TYR A 120 9.63 4.05 -9.42
C TYR A 120 9.43 5.16 -10.44
N ASN A 121 9.85 4.95 -11.70
CA ASN A 121 9.65 5.93 -12.76
C ASN A 121 8.17 6.14 -13.08
N ALA A 122 7.42 5.06 -13.18
CA ALA A 122 5.97 5.11 -13.44
C ALA A 122 5.24 5.89 -12.33
N ASP A 123 5.59 5.66 -11.06
CA ASP A 123 5.03 6.36 -9.91
C ASP A 123 5.37 7.85 -9.90
N LEU A 124 6.61 8.22 -10.24
CA LEU A 124 7.00 9.64 -10.33
C LEU A 124 6.26 10.36 -11.44
N LEU A 125 6.17 9.76 -12.62
CA LEU A 125 5.45 10.34 -13.77
C LEU A 125 3.97 10.50 -13.44
N ARG A 126 3.36 9.47 -12.85
CA ARG A 126 1.96 9.50 -12.43
C ARG A 126 1.71 10.58 -11.37
N SER A 127 2.54 10.63 -10.32
CA SER A 127 2.42 11.65 -9.26
C SER A 127 2.61 13.07 -9.82
N GLY A 128 3.59 13.24 -10.69
CA GLY A 128 3.82 14.51 -11.38
C GLY A 128 2.62 14.94 -12.22
N PHE A 129 2.02 14.02 -12.97
CA PHE A 129 0.81 14.27 -13.75
C PHE A 129 -0.38 14.67 -12.87
N LEU A 130 -0.62 13.97 -11.76
CA LEU A 130 -1.73 14.28 -10.84
C LEU A 130 -1.54 15.66 -10.19
N ILE A 131 -0.31 16.01 -9.81
CA ILE A 131 0.01 17.34 -9.28
C ILE A 131 -0.25 18.41 -10.33
N LEU A 132 0.24 18.22 -11.57
CA LEU A 132 0.03 19.16 -12.67
C LEU A 132 -1.46 19.39 -12.98
N MET A 133 -2.24 18.31 -13.01
CA MET A 133 -3.69 18.40 -13.24
C MET A 133 -4.39 19.13 -12.10
N SER A 134 -4.07 18.82 -10.86
CA SER A 134 -4.65 19.49 -9.69
C SER A 134 -4.31 20.98 -9.65
N VAL A 135 -3.06 21.34 -9.87
CA VAL A 135 -2.59 22.73 -9.97
C VAL A 135 -3.25 23.43 -11.15
N GLY A 136 -3.40 22.74 -12.28
CA GLY A 136 -4.07 23.23 -13.49
C GLY A 136 -5.54 23.59 -13.24
N PHE A 137 -6.31 22.72 -12.57
CA PHE A 137 -7.71 22.99 -12.23
C PHE A 137 -7.84 24.17 -11.27
N LEU A 138 -6.98 24.25 -10.26
CA LEU A 138 -6.94 25.39 -9.32
C LEU A 138 -6.53 26.69 -10.03
N PHE A 139 -5.61 26.62 -10.98
CA PHE A 139 -5.23 27.77 -11.79
C PHE A 139 -6.36 28.26 -12.71
N LEU A 140 -7.11 27.34 -13.34
CA LEU A 140 -8.28 27.67 -14.13
C LEU A 140 -9.38 28.31 -13.28
N HIS A 141 -9.56 27.84 -12.04
CA HIS A 141 -10.45 28.48 -11.08
C HIS A 141 -9.97 29.91 -10.73
N TYR A 142 -8.68 30.07 -10.42
CA TYR A 142 -8.09 31.41 -10.20
C TYR A 142 -8.36 32.38 -11.35
N LYS A 143 -8.27 31.90 -12.59
CA LYS A 143 -8.60 32.66 -13.81
C LYS A 143 -10.10 32.84 -14.05
N ASN A 144 -10.97 32.44 -13.14
CA ASN A 144 -12.43 32.47 -13.26
C ASN A 144 -12.99 31.68 -14.47
N LYS A 145 -12.24 30.70 -15.00
CA LYS A 145 -12.68 29.82 -16.07
C LYS A 145 -13.44 28.59 -15.59
N LEU A 146 -13.23 28.20 -14.34
CA LEU A 146 -13.94 27.10 -13.67
C LEU A 146 -14.66 27.61 -12.43
N SER A 147 -15.89 27.16 -12.23
CA SER A 147 -16.60 27.41 -10.98
C SER A 147 -15.97 26.63 -9.81
N HIS A 148 -16.19 27.06 -8.58
CA HIS A 148 -15.74 26.35 -7.37
C HIS A 148 -16.17 24.88 -7.41
N THR A 149 -17.47 24.62 -7.60
CA THR A 149 -18.04 23.27 -7.61
C THR A 149 -17.41 22.38 -8.70
N LEU A 150 -17.25 22.90 -9.91
CA LEU A 150 -16.66 22.16 -11.01
C LEU A 150 -15.19 21.81 -10.75
N THR A 151 -14.43 22.73 -10.15
CA THR A 151 -13.03 22.50 -9.76
C THR A 151 -12.91 21.33 -8.74
N VAL A 152 -13.76 21.35 -7.72
CA VAL A 152 -13.78 20.26 -6.70
C VAL A 152 -14.18 18.92 -7.33
N ILE A 153 -15.19 18.91 -8.21
CA ILE A 153 -15.63 17.69 -8.90
C ILE A 153 -14.50 17.13 -9.77
N LEU A 154 -13.82 17.98 -10.54
CA LEU A 154 -12.72 17.53 -11.40
C LEU A 154 -11.55 16.95 -10.59
N ILE A 155 -11.12 17.61 -9.54
CA ILE A 155 -10.08 17.09 -8.64
C ILE A 155 -10.53 15.75 -8.03
N GLY A 156 -11.77 15.66 -7.54
CA GLY A 156 -12.33 14.45 -6.97
C GLY A 156 -12.40 13.28 -7.96
N LEU A 157 -12.85 13.54 -9.19
CA LEU A 157 -12.90 12.53 -10.25
C LEU A 157 -11.50 12.00 -10.62
N PHE A 158 -10.50 12.88 -10.70
CA PHE A 158 -9.12 12.48 -10.95
C PHE A 158 -8.59 11.62 -9.82
N MET A 159 -8.86 11.99 -8.56
CA MET A 159 -8.44 11.25 -7.39
C MET A 159 -9.11 9.86 -7.32
N ILE A 160 -10.43 9.79 -7.55
CA ILE A 160 -11.16 8.52 -7.58
C ILE A 160 -10.66 7.63 -8.72
N GLY A 161 -10.46 8.19 -9.91
CA GLY A 161 -9.93 7.46 -11.05
C GLY A 161 -8.55 6.87 -10.77
N ASP A 162 -7.66 7.67 -10.18
CA ASP A 162 -6.31 7.25 -9.83
C ASP A 162 -6.32 6.10 -8.81
N LEU A 163 -7.09 6.22 -7.73
CA LEU A 163 -7.25 5.16 -6.73
C LEU A 163 -7.84 3.89 -7.35
N PHE A 164 -8.89 4.02 -8.17
CA PHE A 164 -9.52 2.88 -8.83
C PHE A 164 -8.54 2.09 -9.71
N PHE A 165 -7.69 2.76 -10.49
CA PHE A 165 -6.70 2.08 -11.33
C PHE A 165 -5.63 1.37 -10.52
N ILE A 166 -5.25 1.90 -9.35
CA ILE A 166 -4.32 1.20 -8.44
C ILE A 166 -5.00 0.02 -7.78
N ASP A 167 -6.18 0.23 -7.18
CA ASP A 167 -6.88 -0.80 -6.44
C ASP A 167 -7.17 -2.02 -7.31
N LYS A 168 -7.45 -1.80 -8.60
CA LYS A 168 -7.63 -2.88 -9.58
C LYS A 168 -6.43 -3.83 -9.70
N ASN A 169 -5.21 -3.36 -9.39
CA ASN A 169 -4.02 -4.22 -9.39
C ASN A 169 -3.97 -5.15 -8.17
N TYR A 170 -4.67 -4.80 -7.10
CA TYR A 170 -4.71 -5.58 -5.85
C TYR A 170 -6.00 -6.39 -5.71
N VAL A 171 -7.11 -5.87 -6.25
CA VAL A 171 -8.42 -6.50 -6.18
C VAL A 171 -8.92 -6.73 -7.61
N ASP A 172 -8.64 -7.90 -8.14
CA ASP A 172 -9.10 -8.34 -9.45
C ASP A 172 -10.27 -9.35 -9.32
N SER A 173 -10.86 -9.72 -10.46
CA SER A 173 -11.95 -10.70 -10.49
C SER A 173 -11.56 -12.09 -9.98
N LYS A 174 -10.27 -12.41 -9.93
CA LYS A 174 -9.75 -13.70 -9.42
C LYS A 174 -9.73 -13.75 -7.89
N GLY A 175 -9.71 -12.58 -7.23
CA GLY A 175 -9.79 -12.47 -5.77
C GLY A 175 -11.21 -12.67 -5.24
N PHE A 176 -12.23 -12.67 -6.09
CA PHE A 176 -13.62 -12.88 -5.66
C PHE A 176 -13.97 -14.36 -5.69
N VAL A 177 -14.36 -14.88 -4.54
CA VAL A 177 -14.85 -16.24 -4.38
C VAL A 177 -16.36 -16.23 -4.14
N SER A 178 -17.01 -17.37 -4.34
CA SER A 178 -18.44 -17.49 -4.12
C SER A 178 -18.79 -17.29 -2.64
N ALA A 179 -20.00 -16.78 -2.37
CA ALA A 179 -20.50 -16.62 -0.99
C ALA A 179 -20.52 -17.94 -0.22
N ARG A 180 -20.66 -19.08 -0.91
CA ARG A 180 -20.59 -20.41 -0.33
C ARG A 180 -19.17 -20.73 0.15
N GLU A 181 -18.15 -20.47 -0.65
CA GLU A 181 -16.72 -20.69 -0.27
C GLU A 181 -16.33 -19.84 0.94
N VAL A 182 -16.87 -18.63 1.08
CA VAL A 182 -16.64 -17.80 2.26
C VAL A 182 -17.31 -18.37 3.51
N ARG A 183 -18.53 -18.94 3.37
CA ARG A 183 -19.26 -19.52 4.51
C ARG A 183 -18.76 -20.89 4.92
N GLU A 184 -18.28 -21.68 3.96
CA GLU A 184 -17.79 -23.03 4.14
C GLU A 184 -16.36 -23.13 3.60
N PRO A 185 -15.37 -22.43 4.24
CA PRO A 185 -14.01 -22.34 3.73
C PRO A 185 -13.24 -23.66 3.77
N PHE A 186 -13.71 -24.60 4.57
CA PHE A 186 -13.13 -25.93 4.70
C PHE A 186 -14.17 -27.01 4.49
N GLN A 187 -13.75 -28.15 3.93
CA GLN A 187 -14.57 -29.36 3.83
C GLN A 187 -14.06 -30.40 4.80
N GLU A 188 -14.95 -31.18 5.38
CA GLU A 188 -14.63 -32.29 6.25
C GLU A 188 -13.84 -33.38 5.50
N THR A 189 -12.76 -33.84 6.07
CA THR A 189 -12.08 -35.04 5.58
C THR A 189 -12.70 -36.29 6.24
N PRO A 190 -12.42 -37.48 5.70
CA PRO A 190 -12.82 -38.74 6.34
C PRO A 190 -12.33 -38.86 7.79
N SER A 191 -11.15 -38.31 8.10
CA SER A 191 -10.60 -38.27 9.46
C SER A 191 -11.42 -37.36 10.38
N ASP A 192 -11.83 -36.19 9.89
CA ASP A 192 -12.70 -35.28 10.66
C ASP A 192 -14.03 -35.94 10.99
N GLN A 193 -14.63 -36.65 10.01
CA GLN A 193 -15.89 -37.36 10.21
C GLN A 193 -15.77 -38.51 11.21
N GLN A 194 -14.63 -39.18 11.29
CA GLN A 194 -14.39 -40.20 12.30
C GLN A 194 -14.24 -39.60 13.70
N ILE A 195 -13.48 -38.51 13.84
CA ILE A 195 -13.27 -37.80 15.09
C ILE A 195 -14.61 -37.21 15.62
N LEU A 196 -15.42 -36.63 14.73
CA LEU A 196 -16.72 -36.06 15.10
C LEU A 196 -17.75 -37.08 15.59
N ARG A 197 -17.55 -38.38 15.35
CA ARG A 197 -18.37 -39.46 15.89
C ARG A 197 -18.12 -39.75 17.37
N ASP A 198 -16.93 -39.34 17.87
CA ASP A 198 -16.61 -39.45 19.29
C ASP A 198 -17.34 -38.37 20.09
N THR A 199 -18.24 -38.76 20.96
CA THR A 199 -19.02 -37.87 21.82
C THR A 199 -18.38 -37.59 23.16
N SER A 200 -17.17 -38.12 23.42
CA SER A 200 -16.42 -37.87 24.64
C SER A 200 -15.84 -36.44 24.68
N VAL A 201 -15.32 -36.06 25.83
CA VAL A 201 -14.60 -34.77 25.96
C VAL A 201 -13.16 -34.95 25.49
N TYR A 202 -12.88 -34.45 24.27
CA TYR A 202 -11.55 -34.51 23.68
C TYR A 202 -11.13 -33.15 23.08
N ARG A 203 -9.85 -33.04 22.75
CA ARG A 203 -9.28 -31.97 21.93
C ARG A 203 -8.38 -32.58 20.88
N VAL A 204 -8.38 -31.97 19.70
CA VAL A 204 -7.60 -32.45 18.56
C VAL A 204 -6.31 -31.64 18.43
N TYR A 205 -5.20 -32.33 18.21
CA TYR A 205 -3.93 -31.71 17.87
C TYR A 205 -3.48 -32.22 16.51
N GLU A 206 -3.36 -31.30 15.57
CA GLU A 206 -2.86 -31.59 14.22
C GLU A 206 -1.37 -31.30 14.16
N ILE A 207 -0.58 -32.33 13.82
CA ILE A 207 0.89 -32.23 13.87
C ILE A 207 1.41 -31.40 12.67
N GLU A 208 0.93 -31.69 11.47
CA GLU A 208 1.41 -31.03 10.25
C GLU A 208 0.80 -29.65 10.04
N GLY A 209 -0.48 -29.50 10.33
CA GLY A 209 -1.26 -28.26 10.17
C GLY A 209 -1.44 -27.42 11.42
N ARG A 210 -0.53 -27.55 12.42
CA ARG A 210 -0.69 -26.96 13.76
C ARG A 210 -0.96 -25.45 13.82
N LEU A 211 -0.59 -24.68 12.78
CA LEU A 211 -0.82 -23.24 12.69
C LEU A 211 -2.00 -22.89 11.74
N GLN A 212 -2.67 -23.88 11.19
CA GLN A 212 -3.80 -23.66 10.28
C GLN A 212 -5.12 -23.57 11.04
N ALA A 213 -6.05 -22.79 10.52
CA ALA A 213 -7.37 -22.62 11.12
C ALA A 213 -8.31 -23.81 10.93
N ARG A 214 -7.97 -24.75 10.01
CA ARG A 214 -8.85 -25.84 9.61
C ARG A 214 -9.28 -26.74 10.79
N THR A 215 -8.34 -27.14 11.63
CA THR A 215 -8.63 -28.03 12.78
C THR A 215 -9.53 -27.35 13.81
N SER A 216 -9.32 -26.06 14.07
CA SER A 216 -10.16 -25.29 14.98
C SER A 216 -11.55 -24.96 14.41
N TYR A 217 -11.73 -25.09 13.10
CA TYR A 217 -13.03 -24.91 12.46
C TYR A 217 -13.98 -26.08 12.73
N PHE A 218 -13.47 -27.32 12.70
CA PHE A 218 -14.30 -28.52 12.91
C PHE A 218 -14.24 -29.05 14.34
N HIS A 219 -13.15 -28.83 15.07
CA HIS A 219 -12.88 -29.48 16.36
C HIS A 219 -12.44 -28.48 17.44
N LYS A 220 -12.60 -28.87 18.70
CA LYS A 220 -11.93 -28.18 19.81
C LYS A 220 -10.43 -28.47 19.72
N SER A 221 -9.67 -27.56 19.16
CA SER A 221 -8.25 -27.73 18.84
C SER A 221 -7.35 -27.34 20.00
N LEU A 222 -6.19 -28.02 20.12
CA LEU A 222 -5.02 -27.57 20.89
C LEU A 222 -4.04 -26.79 20.00
N SER A 223 -4.25 -26.81 18.70
CA SER A 223 -3.46 -26.10 17.71
C SER A 223 -4.30 -25.03 17.03
N GLY A 224 -3.68 -24.17 16.31
CA GLY A 224 -4.35 -23.10 15.58
C GLY A 224 -3.60 -21.78 15.73
N TYR A 225 -4.06 -20.78 14.99
CA TYR A 225 -3.56 -19.43 15.07
C TYR A 225 -4.42 -18.65 16.08
N SER A 226 -3.83 -18.28 17.21
CA SER A 226 -4.45 -17.44 18.25
C SER A 226 -3.94 -16.01 18.16
#